data_4d1a4d50c31bafd0bc1fbd9b2b22cd3a
#
_entry.id   4d1a4d50c31bafd0bc1fbd9b2b22cd3a
#
_cell.length_a   1.000
_cell.length_b   1.000
_cell.length_c   1.000
_cell.angle_alpha   90.00
_cell.angle_beta   90.00
_cell.angle_gamma   90.00
#
_symmetry.space_group_name_H-M   'P 1'
#
loop_
_entity.id
_entity.type
_entity.pdbx_description
1 polymer ?
#
loop_
_entity_poly.entity_id
_entity_poly.type
_entity_poly.pdbx_seq_one_letter_code
_entity_poly.pdbx_strand_id
1 'polypeptide(L)'
;MRGTLLAAVVLALAAGACGDDDGGGGIDSGPPDAAPEALFPTDYADSWTQVRDCRSSSSHDFHLIVVWADPDAASPYLDRDADFPVGSVVLKEEFDLGDTECTGDIVQWTVMKRLEAGSAPADQLDWFWQKVDRTGMVVSQNDARCYGCHDDCDGNPVDSYENTCAVPP
;
A
#
# COMPACT_ATOMS: atom_id res chain seq x y z
N MET A 1 -52.01 55.68 45.40
CA MET A 1 -53.24 54.89 45.07
C MET A 1 -52.86 53.91 43.97
N ARG A 2 -52.67 52.67 44.33
CA ARG A 2 -53.48 51.48 43.91
C ARG A 2 -53.38 51.21 42.38
N GLY A 3 -52.88 50.18 41.96
CA GLY A 3 -53.45 48.86 41.92
C GLY A 3 -52.52 47.81 41.35
N THR A 4 -52.46 46.77 42.08
CA THR A 4 -51.78 45.52 41.79
C THR A 4 -52.59 44.75 40.75
N LEU A 5 -51.98 44.33 39.62
CA LEU A 5 -52.56 43.30 38.74
C LEU A 5 -51.65 42.11 38.77
N LEU A 6 -52.12 41.04 39.38
CA LEU A 6 -51.56 39.68 39.33
C LEU A 6 -51.90 39.10 37.94
N ALA A 7 -50.92 38.78 37.18
CA ALA A 7 -51.06 37.94 35.97
C ALA A 7 -50.64 36.54 36.31
N ALA A 8 -51.62 35.60 36.26
CA ALA A 8 -51.41 34.17 36.44
C ALA A 8 -50.68 33.59 35.22
N VAL A 9 -49.53 33.00 35.48
CA VAL A 9 -48.79 32.23 34.44
C VAL A 9 -49.35 30.78 34.52
N VAL A 10 -50.00 30.38 33.44
CA VAL A 10 -50.43 29.00 33.23
C VAL A 10 -49.26 28.24 32.67
N LEU A 11 -48.71 27.31 33.49
CA LEU A 11 -47.67 26.40 33.09
C LEU A 11 -48.32 25.24 32.34
N ALA A 12 -48.19 25.22 30.99
CA ALA A 12 -48.57 24.07 30.18
C ALA A 12 -47.45 23.04 30.22
N LEU A 13 -47.66 21.95 30.91
CA LEU A 13 -46.82 20.74 30.79
C LEU A 13 -47.08 20.09 29.43
N ALA A 14 -46.15 20.24 28.51
CA ALA A 14 -46.11 19.39 27.34
C ALA A 14 -45.45 18.07 27.73
N ALA A 15 -46.23 17.01 27.81
CA ALA A 15 -45.73 15.64 27.87
C ALA A 15 -45.13 15.30 26.52
N GLY A 16 -43.80 15.38 26.42
CA GLY A 16 -43.07 14.84 25.29
C GLY A 16 -43.09 13.32 25.37
N ALA A 17 -43.82 12.69 24.47
CA ALA A 17 -43.71 11.27 24.24
C ALA A 17 -42.32 10.95 23.73
N CYS A 18 -41.54 10.17 24.50
CA CYS A 18 -40.36 9.49 23.96
C CYS A 18 -40.86 8.49 22.92
N GLY A 19 -40.72 8.82 21.65
CA GLY A 19 -40.78 7.83 20.61
C GLY A 19 -39.54 6.96 20.73
N ASP A 20 -39.74 5.68 20.99
CA ASP A 20 -38.73 4.67 20.77
C ASP A 20 -38.51 4.61 19.24
N ASP A 21 -37.55 5.37 18.76
CA ASP A 21 -36.96 5.13 17.46
C ASP A 21 -36.13 3.85 17.57
N ASP A 22 -36.81 2.71 17.40
CA ASP A 22 -36.19 1.48 16.95
C ASP A 22 -35.60 1.76 15.56
N GLY A 23 -34.49 2.52 15.57
CA GLY A 23 -33.57 2.63 14.47
C GLY A 23 -32.97 1.25 14.25
N GLY A 24 -33.72 0.40 13.52
CA GLY A 24 -33.15 -0.79 12.91
C GLY A 24 -31.92 -0.32 12.15
N GLY A 25 -30.75 -0.54 12.73
CA GLY A 25 -29.48 -0.42 12.04
C GLY A 25 -29.56 -1.34 10.83
N GLY A 26 -29.92 -0.79 9.69
CA GLY A 26 -29.70 -1.44 8.43
C GLY A 26 -28.23 -1.78 8.39
N ILE A 27 -27.91 -3.05 8.61
CA ILE A 27 -26.63 -3.59 8.19
C ILE A 27 -26.56 -3.22 6.72
N ASP A 28 -25.66 -2.29 6.44
CA ASP A 28 -25.30 -1.96 5.08
C ASP A 28 -24.76 -3.25 4.46
N SER A 29 -25.65 -3.95 3.77
CA SER A 29 -25.33 -5.15 3.01
C SER A 29 -24.72 -4.73 1.68
N GLY A 30 -23.74 -3.78 1.76
CA GLY A 30 -22.84 -3.58 0.65
C GLY A 30 -22.22 -4.94 0.28
N PRO A 31 -21.86 -5.16 -0.99
CA PRO A 31 -21.11 -6.36 -1.35
C PRO A 31 -19.91 -6.45 -0.41
N PRO A 32 -19.58 -7.65 0.11
CA PRO A 32 -18.40 -7.81 0.95
C PRO A 32 -17.22 -7.16 0.21
N ASP A 33 -16.50 -6.29 0.89
CA ASP A 33 -15.34 -5.61 0.32
C ASP A 33 -14.51 -6.66 -0.40
N ALA A 34 -14.36 -6.51 -1.71
CA ALA A 34 -13.59 -7.45 -2.50
C ALA A 34 -12.18 -7.51 -1.90
N ALA A 35 -11.64 -8.71 -1.74
CA ALA A 35 -10.27 -8.86 -1.27
C ALA A 35 -9.35 -8.02 -2.17
N PRO A 36 -8.33 -7.34 -1.61
CA PRO A 36 -7.42 -6.54 -2.41
C PRO A 36 -6.75 -7.42 -3.47
N GLU A 37 -6.64 -6.90 -4.69
CA GLU A 37 -6.00 -7.58 -5.81
C GLU A 37 -4.50 -7.29 -5.83
N ALA A 38 -3.72 -8.23 -6.37
CA ALA A 38 -2.29 -8.04 -6.60
C ALA A 38 -2.06 -6.93 -7.63
N LEU A 39 -1.05 -6.08 -7.40
CA LEU A 39 -0.71 -4.95 -8.28
C LEU A 39 0.03 -5.36 -9.56
N PHE A 40 0.14 -6.63 -9.83
CA PHE A 40 0.84 -7.18 -10.99
C PHE A 40 0.02 -8.30 -11.63
N PRO A 41 0.09 -8.47 -12.96
CA PRO A 41 -0.58 -9.57 -13.63
C PRO A 41 0.13 -10.91 -13.36
N THR A 42 -0.58 -12.01 -13.45
CA THR A 42 0.01 -13.35 -13.21
C THR A 42 1.04 -13.77 -14.25
N ASP A 43 1.02 -13.15 -15.42
CA ASP A 43 1.92 -13.37 -16.56
C ASP A 43 2.96 -12.23 -16.71
N TYR A 44 3.28 -11.53 -15.62
CA TYR A 44 4.23 -10.41 -15.66
C TYR A 44 5.58 -10.79 -16.30
N ALA A 45 6.06 -12.00 -16.08
CA ALA A 45 7.33 -12.46 -16.64
C ALA A 45 7.35 -12.48 -18.18
N ASP A 46 6.19 -12.52 -18.83
CA ASP A 46 6.08 -12.51 -20.31
C ASP A 46 6.19 -11.09 -20.89
N SER A 47 5.93 -10.06 -20.07
CA SER A 47 5.79 -8.67 -20.54
C SER A 47 6.63 -7.65 -19.79
N TRP A 48 7.11 -7.96 -18.60
CA TRP A 48 7.95 -7.10 -17.79
C TRP A 48 9.43 -7.38 -18.03
N THR A 49 10.27 -6.46 -17.61
CA THR A 49 11.72 -6.59 -17.72
C THR A 49 12.29 -7.08 -16.39
N GLN A 50 13.04 -8.18 -16.41
CA GLN A 50 13.88 -8.56 -15.29
C GLN A 50 15.04 -7.54 -15.18
N VAL A 51 15.03 -6.72 -14.14
CA VAL A 51 15.99 -5.64 -13.92
C VAL A 51 17.11 -6.00 -12.96
N ARG A 52 16.95 -7.12 -12.23
CA ARG A 52 18.00 -7.72 -11.38
C ARG A 52 17.93 -9.21 -11.38
N ASP A 53 19.11 -9.81 -11.50
CA ASP A 53 19.30 -11.26 -11.35
C ASP A 53 19.19 -11.71 -9.90
N CYS A 54 19.13 -13.03 -9.71
CA CYS A 54 19.08 -13.70 -8.42
C CYS A 54 20.19 -13.22 -7.49
N ARG A 55 19.82 -12.76 -6.31
CA ARG A 55 20.77 -12.29 -5.29
C ARG A 55 20.18 -12.37 -3.88
N SER A 56 21.04 -12.47 -2.88
CA SER A 56 20.62 -12.39 -1.48
C SER A 56 20.18 -10.98 -1.11
N SER A 57 19.14 -10.88 -0.29
CA SER A 57 18.64 -9.62 0.28
C SER A 57 18.44 -9.76 1.78
N SER A 58 19.34 -9.14 2.56
CA SER A 58 19.24 -9.14 4.03
C SER A 58 17.99 -8.41 4.54
N SER A 59 17.53 -7.41 3.80
CA SER A 59 16.33 -6.62 4.16
C SER A 59 15.01 -7.33 3.84
N HIS A 60 15.06 -8.42 3.08
CA HIS A 60 13.91 -9.26 2.73
C HIS A 60 14.00 -10.62 3.42
N ASP A 61 14.13 -10.61 4.76
CA ASP A 61 14.20 -11.81 5.62
C ASP A 61 15.27 -12.82 5.16
N PHE A 62 16.36 -12.34 4.55
CA PHE A 62 17.46 -13.11 3.93
C PHE A 62 17.04 -13.96 2.72
N HIS A 63 15.87 -13.72 2.15
CA HIS A 63 15.48 -14.38 0.91
C HIS A 63 16.43 -14.06 -0.24
N LEU A 64 16.52 -14.96 -1.19
CA LEU A 64 17.05 -14.68 -2.52
C LEU A 64 15.96 -13.93 -3.29
N ILE A 65 16.34 -12.92 -4.06
CA ILE A 65 15.38 -12.09 -4.80
C ILE A 65 15.75 -11.98 -6.26
N VAL A 66 14.73 -11.92 -7.11
CA VAL A 66 14.78 -11.44 -8.49
C VAL A 66 13.90 -10.19 -8.57
N VAL A 67 14.31 -9.18 -9.32
CA VAL A 67 13.53 -7.93 -9.44
C VAL A 67 13.06 -7.76 -10.86
N TRP A 68 11.77 -7.47 -10.98
CA TRP A 68 11.07 -7.16 -12.22
C TRP A 68 10.55 -5.74 -12.19
N ALA A 69 10.51 -5.11 -13.33
CA ALA A 69 9.92 -3.79 -13.53
C ALA A 69 8.94 -3.85 -14.70
N ASP A 70 7.78 -3.21 -14.53
CA ASP A 70 6.85 -3.04 -15.64
C ASP A 70 7.46 -2.19 -16.75
N PRO A 71 6.83 -2.08 -17.94
CA PRO A 71 7.38 -1.33 -19.05
C PRO A 71 7.72 0.14 -18.74
N ASP A 72 6.97 0.77 -17.83
CA ASP A 72 7.16 2.17 -17.45
C ASP A 72 8.27 2.33 -16.39
N ALA A 73 8.47 1.32 -15.54
CA ALA A 73 9.47 1.31 -14.47
C ALA A 73 10.85 0.86 -14.94
N ALA A 74 10.96 0.11 -16.04
CA ALA A 74 12.19 -0.57 -16.44
C ALA A 74 13.34 0.40 -16.71
N SER A 75 13.12 1.44 -17.55
CA SER A 75 14.16 2.43 -17.85
C SER A 75 14.56 3.25 -16.63
N PRO A 76 13.64 3.87 -15.87
CA PRO A 76 13.99 4.57 -14.63
C PRO A 76 14.79 3.71 -13.66
N TYR A 77 14.43 2.44 -13.52
CA TYR A 77 15.14 1.52 -12.63
C TYR A 77 16.57 1.23 -13.05
N LEU A 78 16.80 1.03 -14.34
CA LEU A 78 18.11 0.67 -14.93
C LEU A 78 19.02 1.88 -15.13
N ASP A 79 18.46 2.94 -15.73
CA ASP A 79 19.24 4.10 -16.20
C ASP A 79 19.39 5.17 -15.12
N ARG A 80 18.42 5.31 -14.22
CA ARG A 80 18.43 6.26 -13.08
C ARG A 80 18.59 7.71 -13.49
N ASP A 81 18.02 8.07 -14.61
CA ASP A 81 18.12 9.41 -15.20
C ASP A 81 16.78 10.13 -15.30
N ALA A 82 15.70 9.47 -14.90
CA ALA A 82 14.35 10.00 -14.92
C ALA A 82 13.51 9.44 -13.75
N ASP A 83 12.61 10.25 -13.21
CA ASP A 83 11.66 9.83 -12.17
C ASP A 83 10.78 8.68 -12.68
N PHE A 84 10.34 7.82 -11.73
CA PHE A 84 9.36 6.78 -12.05
C PHE A 84 8.02 7.42 -12.42
N PRO A 85 7.44 7.12 -13.59
CA PRO A 85 6.09 7.55 -13.93
C PRO A 85 5.06 7.09 -12.88
N VAL A 86 4.04 7.91 -12.64
CA VAL A 86 2.92 7.52 -11.77
C VAL A 86 2.26 6.26 -12.32
N GLY A 87 2.09 5.26 -11.46
CA GLY A 87 1.55 3.97 -11.85
C GLY A 87 2.59 2.89 -12.12
N SER A 88 3.88 3.24 -12.32
CA SER A 88 4.98 2.27 -12.49
C SER A 88 5.04 1.28 -11.34
N VAL A 89 5.35 0.04 -11.65
CA VAL A 89 5.43 -1.05 -10.68
C VAL A 89 6.80 -1.72 -10.71
N VAL A 90 7.37 -1.89 -9.52
CA VAL A 90 8.56 -2.72 -9.28
C VAL A 90 8.15 -3.89 -8.39
N LEU A 91 8.50 -5.09 -8.81
CA LEU A 91 8.14 -6.36 -8.19
C LEU A 91 9.41 -7.11 -7.79
N LYS A 92 9.44 -7.63 -6.56
CA LYS A 92 10.47 -8.58 -6.13
C LYS A 92 9.83 -9.95 -5.93
N GLU A 93 10.32 -10.95 -6.65
CA GLU A 93 10.13 -12.35 -6.32
C GLU A 93 11.06 -12.70 -5.17
N GLU A 94 10.58 -13.41 -4.19
CA GLU A 94 11.37 -13.87 -3.05
C GLU A 94 11.41 -15.38 -3.01
N PHE A 95 12.61 -15.94 -2.88
CA PHE A 95 12.89 -17.39 -2.90
C PHE A 95 13.53 -17.81 -1.58
N ASP A 96 13.43 -19.07 -1.24
CA ASP A 96 14.06 -19.61 -0.04
C ASP A 96 15.58 -19.37 -0.05
N LEU A 97 16.16 -19.19 1.14
CA LEU A 97 17.60 -18.94 1.33
C LEU A 97 18.49 -20.01 0.66
N GLY A 98 18.01 -21.24 0.53
CA GLY A 98 18.74 -22.34 -0.12
C GLY A 98 18.69 -22.33 -1.64
N ASP A 99 17.83 -21.53 -2.24
CA ASP A 99 17.66 -21.45 -3.70
C ASP A 99 18.56 -20.37 -4.31
N THR A 100 19.85 -20.62 -4.32
CA THR A 100 20.88 -19.65 -4.77
C THR A 100 20.77 -19.25 -6.23
N GLU A 101 19.94 -19.92 -7.01
CA GLU A 101 19.72 -19.64 -8.44
C GLU A 101 18.33 -19.06 -8.73
N CYS A 102 17.47 -18.91 -7.69
CA CYS A 102 16.10 -18.44 -7.80
C CYS A 102 15.30 -19.18 -8.89
N THR A 103 15.40 -20.49 -8.89
CA THR A 103 14.73 -21.38 -9.86
C THR A 103 13.66 -22.27 -9.25
N GLY A 104 13.52 -22.25 -7.94
CA GLY A 104 12.50 -22.98 -7.19
C GLY A 104 11.18 -22.23 -7.06
N ASP A 105 10.41 -22.63 -6.07
CA ASP A 105 9.11 -22.00 -5.83
C ASP A 105 9.27 -20.61 -5.21
N ILE A 106 8.52 -19.65 -5.72
CA ILE A 106 8.42 -18.30 -5.12
C ILE A 106 7.67 -18.44 -3.80
N VAL A 107 8.23 -17.92 -2.71
CA VAL A 107 7.63 -17.95 -1.38
C VAL A 107 6.69 -16.76 -1.14
N GLN A 108 6.98 -15.63 -1.76
CA GLN A 108 6.15 -14.42 -1.73
C GLN A 108 6.63 -13.40 -2.76
N TRP A 109 5.80 -12.38 -2.98
CA TRP A 109 6.18 -11.18 -3.72
C TRP A 109 6.07 -9.95 -2.83
N THR A 110 7.01 -9.02 -3.00
CA THR A 110 6.89 -7.65 -2.50
C THR A 110 6.84 -6.69 -3.66
N VAL A 111 5.89 -5.76 -3.60
CA VAL A 111 5.53 -4.89 -4.72
C VAL A 111 5.50 -3.46 -4.26
N MET A 112 6.02 -2.57 -5.10
CA MET A 112 5.89 -1.14 -4.93
C MET A 112 5.35 -0.51 -6.21
N LYS A 113 4.32 0.34 -6.08
CA LYS A 113 3.68 1.08 -7.17
C LYS A 113 3.83 2.57 -6.94
N ARG A 114 4.36 3.28 -7.93
CA ARG A 114 4.55 4.74 -7.83
C ARG A 114 3.22 5.46 -7.77
N LEU A 115 3.11 6.36 -6.80
CA LEU A 115 1.98 7.26 -6.62
C LEU A 115 2.34 8.67 -7.10
N GLU A 116 1.33 9.52 -7.21
CA GLU A 116 1.54 10.95 -7.46
C GLU A 116 2.25 11.59 -6.25
N ALA A 117 3.21 12.46 -6.51
CA ALA A 117 4.00 13.11 -5.48
C ALA A 117 3.12 13.83 -4.46
N GLY A 118 3.31 13.54 -3.18
CA GLY A 118 2.55 14.11 -2.08
C GLY A 118 1.11 13.56 -1.93
N SER A 119 0.74 12.52 -2.67
CA SER A 119 -0.60 11.90 -2.56
C SER A 119 -0.70 10.87 -1.44
N ALA A 120 0.43 10.33 -0.99
CA ALA A 120 0.52 9.42 0.14
C ALA A 120 0.99 10.14 1.42
N PRO A 121 0.82 9.54 2.62
CA PRO A 121 1.53 9.96 3.80
C PRO A 121 3.05 10.04 3.54
N ALA A 122 3.71 11.07 4.07
CA ALA A 122 5.12 11.36 3.76
C ALA A 122 6.07 10.18 4.05
N ASP A 123 5.76 9.39 5.06
CA ASP A 123 6.51 8.20 5.44
C ASP A 123 6.37 7.03 4.45
N GLN A 124 5.40 7.07 3.55
CA GLN A 124 5.22 6.06 2.50
C GLN A 124 6.04 6.36 1.22
N LEU A 125 6.78 7.47 1.16
CA LEU A 125 7.75 7.80 0.12
C LEU A 125 7.14 7.94 -1.30
N ASP A 126 5.85 8.31 -1.38
CA ASP A 126 5.07 8.35 -2.63
C ASP A 126 5.02 7.01 -3.38
N TRP A 127 5.09 5.91 -2.63
CA TRP A 127 4.89 4.56 -3.11
C TRP A 127 3.72 3.88 -2.39
N PHE A 128 2.98 3.06 -3.10
CA PHE A 128 2.05 2.09 -2.53
C PHE A 128 2.75 0.74 -2.40
N TRP A 129 2.71 0.16 -1.22
CA TRP A 129 3.43 -1.06 -0.87
C TRP A 129 2.49 -2.23 -0.72
N GLN A 130 2.85 -3.38 -1.27
CA GLN A 130 2.02 -4.58 -1.16
C GLN A 130 2.89 -5.82 -0.97
N LYS A 131 2.42 -6.74 -0.12
CA LYS A 131 2.97 -8.07 0.02
C LYS A 131 1.93 -9.08 -0.43
N VAL A 132 2.33 -10.01 -1.26
CA VAL A 132 1.48 -11.06 -1.83
C VAL A 132 2.11 -12.40 -1.50
N ASP A 133 1.33 -13.35 -0.99
CA ASP A 133 1.82 -14.68 -0.67
C ASP A 133 1.90 -15.57 -1.93
N ARG A 134 2.51 -16.74 -1.78
CA ARG A 134 2.68 -17.72 -2.87
C ARG A 134 1.38 -18.20 -3.51
N THR A 135 0.23 -17.97 -2.89
CA THR A 135 -1.09 -18.31 -3.45
C THR A 135 -1.68 -17.18 -4.28
N GLY A 136 -0.99 -16.03 -4.36
CA GLY A 136 -1.47 -14.83 -5.03
C GLY A 136 -2.37 -13.95 -4.17
N MET A 137 -2.51 -14.24 -2.88
CA MET A 137 -3.32 -13.43 -1.98
C MET A 137 -2.51 -12.26 -1.41
N VAL A 138 -3.11 -11.08 -1.42
CA VAL A 138 -2.55 -9.89 -0.75
C VAL A 138 -2.64 -10.08 0.76
N VAL A 139 -1.49 -10.14 1.43
CA VAL A 139 -1.39 -10.36 2.88
C VAL A 139 -1.09 -9.09 3.67
N SER A 140 -0.53 -8.06 3.04
CA SER A 140 -0.40 -6.74 3.64
C SER A 140 -0.33 -5.62 2.61
N GLN A 141 -0.70 -4.40 3.03
CA GLN A 141 -0.58 -3.18 2.23
C GLN A 141 -0.02 -2.06 3.12
N ASN A 142 0.86 -1.24 2.55
CA ASN A 142 1.50 -0.10 3.21
C ASN A 142 2.08 -0.47 4.60
N ASP A 143 2.75 -1.61 4.67
CA ASP A 143 3.43 -2.05 5.89
C ASP A 143 4.63 -1.13 6.19
N ALA A 144 4.69 -0.62 7.43
CA ALA A 144 5.74 0.28 7.89
C ALA A 144 7.16 -0.31 7.76
N ARG A 145 7.29 -1.63 7.75
CA ARG A 145 8.58 -2.30 7.50
C ARG A 145 9.09 -2.08 6.08
N CYS A 146 8.17 -1.96 5.10
CA CYS A 146 8.56 -1.72 3.71
C CYS A 146 9.18 -0.33 3.58
N TYR A 147 8.38 0.71 3.80
CA TYR A 147 8.84 2.07 3.58
C TYR A 147 9.90 2.53 4.60
N GLY A 148 9.88 2.00 5.83
CA GLY A 148 10.93 2.32 6.82
C GLY A 148 12.32 1.83 6.41
N CYS A 149 12.44 0.67 5.74
CA CYS A 149 13.71 0.21 5.18
C CYS A 149 14.06 0.94 3.88
N HIS A 150 13.06 1.27 3.06
CA HIS A 150 13.25 1.94 1.78
C HIS A 150 13.54 3.44 1.92
N ASP A 151 13.21 4.07 3.05
CA ASP A 151 13.59 5.45 3.37
C ASP A 151 15.13 5.61 3.42
N ASP A 152 15.83 4.62 3.97
CA ASP A 152 17.30 4.60 4.01
C ASP A 152 17.94 4.49 2.61
N CYS A 153 17.14 4.18 1.60
CA CYS A 153 17.58 4.07 0.20
C CYS A 153 17.43 5.38 -0.57
N ASP A 154 17.06 6.49 0.07
CA ASP A 154 17.01 7.80 -0.55
C ASP A 154 18.35 8.53 -0.45
N GLY A 155 18.72 9.24 -1.48
CA GLY A 155 19.77 10.26 -1.44
C GLY A 155 21.20 9.82 -1.79
N ASN A 156 21.47 8.54 -2.06
CA ASN A 156 22.74 8.14 -2.65
C ASN A 156 22.55 7.54 -4.05
N PRO A 157 22.70 8.33 -5.13
CA PRO A 157 22.44 7.85 -6.48
C PRO A 157 23.35 6.70 -6.93
N VAL A 158 24.39 6.38 -6.16
CA VAL A 158 25.27 5.24 -6.43
C VAL A 158 24.67 3.94 -5.90
N ASP A 159 23.95 4.00 -4.76
CA ASP A 159 23.47 2.82 -4.05
C ASP A 159 21.93 2.70 -4.05
N SER A 160 21.22 3.75 -4.42
CA SER A 160 19.76 3.76 -4.41
C SER A 160 19.19 4.84 -5.33
N TYR A 161 18.00 4.61 -5.85
CA TYR A 161 17.28 5.54 -6.70
C TYR A 161 15.81 5.52 -6.37
N GLU A 162 15.23 6.70 -6.08
CA GLU A 162 13.79 6.88 -5.82
C GLU A 162 13.24 5.87 -4.80
N ASN A 163 13.97 5.61 -3.72
CA ASN A 163 13.61 4.66 -2.66
C ASN A 163 13.45 3.20 -3.14
N THR A 164 13.89 2.82 -4.33
CA THR A 164 13.81 1.44 -4.83
C THR A 164 14.88 0.52 -4.26
N CYS A 165 15.91 1.07 -3.59
CA CYS A 165 17.14 0.37 -3.21
C CYS A 165 17.83 -0.29 -4.43
N ALA A 166 17.63 0.28 -5.61
CA ALA A 166 18.25 -0.16 -6.83
C ALA A 166 19.74 0.19 -6.79
N VAL A 167 20.61 -0.81 -6.75
CA VAL A 167 22.06 -0.61 -6.91
C VAL A 167 22.42 -0.70 -8.38
N PRO A 168 23.51 -0.06 -8.87
CA PRO A 168 23.99 -0.23 -10.24
C PRO A 168 24.21 -1.71 -10.57
N PRO A 169 24.05 -2.10 -11.85
CA PRO A 169 24.37 -3.44 -12.28
C PRO A 169 25.86 -3.78 -12.10
#